data_277685e2c9bd1000493e47d84a2b2e21
#
_entry.id   277685e2c9bd1000493e47d84a2b2e21
#
_cell.length_a   1.000
_cell.length_b   1.000
_cell.length_c   1.000
_cell.angle_alpha   90.00
_cell.angle_beta   90.00
_cell.angle_gamma   90.00
#
_symmetry.space_group_name_H-M   'P 1'
#
loop_
_entity.id
_entity.type
_entity.pdbx_description
1 polymer ?
#
loop_
_entity_poly.entity_id
_entity_poly.type
_entity_poly.pdbx_seq_one_letter_code
_entity_poly.pdbx_strand_id
1 'polypeptide(L)'
;MTMCAIAGVIKLTQPFEPGPWVDGMLATMQRRGPDQQGVLPLERGTLLHARLAVIDPEGGRQPMTWREGEASFSIVYNGELYNSGELRGELEKLGWQFRTHCDTEVMLYAFIQWGEDCLRRSNGIFAFAVWDHRQQKLFLARDRMGVKPLFFTLRQDTLIFGSEIKTLLAHPLVPARLNQDGVAEIMLVGPGRTPGCGVFQGIEEVRPGCCGWFDEKGLQLHPYWQLKAHPHTESFAETAAHVRYLLVDAIRRQLVSDVPVGTFLSGGLDSSLISSVACHAMAADGRQLHTFSLDYRDNGRYFQPGKFQPNSDTGYIRQMQDFLPAEHHWTVLDTPQLVEGLFEAVEARDLPGMADVDASLLLFCREIRQSVTVALSGECADEIFGGYPWYRDPEIRQQAGFPWAQTSDWRFSFLKKELAQGIDPAAFMNSRCEATLRQTDYLPEDTSEERRMREMTRLNLDWFMQTLLDRKDRMSMYSGLEVR
;
A
#
# COMPACT_ATOMS: atom_id res chain seq x y z
N MET A 1 11.72 12.08 -3.54
CA MET A 1 10.80 10.99 -3.20
C MET A 1 10.51 10.19 -4.45
N THR A 2 10.36 8.90 -4.32
CA THR A 2 10.25 8.05 -5.49
C THR A 2 9.39 6.85 -5.16
N MET A 3 8.26 6.75 -5.83
CA MET A 3 7.50 5.51 -5.83
C MET A 3 8.14 4.53 -6.81
N CYS A 4 8.47 3.37 -6.31
CA CYS A 4 9.41 2.47 -6.98
C CYS A 4 8.92 1.02 -6.89
N ALA A 5 9.73 0.15 -7.45
CA ALA A 5 9.77 -1.26 -7.07
C ALA A 5 11.14 -1.56 -6.48
N ILE A 6 11.16 -2.34 -5.41
CA ILE A 6 12.38 -2.88 -4.80
C ILE A 6 12.37 -4.40 -4.90
N ALA A 7 13.54 -4.98 -5.02
CA ALA A 7 13.73 -6.42 -4.90
C ALA A 7 15.16 -6.75 -4.45
N GLY A 8 15.36 -7.98 -4.03
CA GLY A 8 16.70 -8.49 -3.76
C GLY A 8 16.71 -9.99 -3.52
N VAL A 9 17.89 -10.54 -3.70
CA VAL A 9 18.20 -11.95 -3.44
C VAL A 9 19.44 -11.99 -2.57
N ILE A 10 19.32 -12.56 -1.37
CA ILE A 10 20.41 -12.64 -0.39
C ILE A 10 20.66 -14.10 0.01
N LYS A 11 21.88 -14.55 -0.13
CA LYS A 11 22.31 -15.90 0.24
C LYS A 11 23.50 -15.82 1.22
N LEU A 12 23.28 -16.18 2.48
CA LEU A 12 24.25 -15.93 3.55
C LEU A 12 25.37 -16.96 3.65
N THR A 13 25.17 -18.19 3.14
CA THR A 13 26.06 -19.32 3.39
C THR A 13 27.18 -19.53 2.36
N GLN A 14 27.09 -18.90 1.16
CA GLN A 14 28.06 -19.09 0.08
C GLN A 14 28.24 -17.79 -0.73
N PRO A 15 29.36 -17.62 -1.45
CA PRO A 15 29.48 -16.56 -2.44
C PRO A 15 28.30 -16.60 -3.42
N PHE A 16 27.84 -15.43 -3.80
CA PHE A 16 26.68 -15.25 -4.67
C PHE A 16 27.11 -14.65 -6.02
N GLU A 17 26.68 -15.29 -7.10
CA GLU A 17 26.82 -14.74 -8.45
C GLU A 17 25.44 -14.44 -9.03
N PRO A 18 25.18 -13.20 -9.49
CA PRO A 18 23.93 -12.87 -10.17
C PRO A 18 23.78 -13.74 -11.43
N GLY A 19 22.59 -14.33 -11.58
CA GLY A 19 22.23 -15.11 -12.76
C GLY A 19 21.38 -14.29 -13.75
N PRO A 20 21.05 -14.88 -14.92
CA PRO A 20 20.21 -14.21 -15.92
C PRO A 20 18.76 -13.91 -15.45
N TRP A 21 18.35 -14.46 -14.32
CA TRP A 21 17.07 -14.17 -13.68
C TRP A 21 16.98 -12.74 -13.14
N VAL A 22 18.09 -12.03 -12.95
CA VAL A 22 18.13 -10.61 -12.55
C VAL A 22 17.34 -9.76 -13.56
N ASP A 23 17.60 -9.96 -14.84
CA ASP A 23 16.91 -9.24 -15.93
C ASP A 23 15.40 -9.57 -15.93
N GLY A 24 15.05 -10.83 -15.67
CA GLY A 24 13.65 -11.27 -15.51
C GLY A 24 12.94 -10.56 -14.37
N MET A 25 13.57 -10.46 -13.19
CA MET A 25 13.04 -9.73 -12.05
C MET A 25 12.88 -8.23 -12.36
N LEU A 26 13.88 -7.59 -12.96
CA LEU A 26 13.84 -6.17 -13.36
C LEU A 26 12.72 -5.89 -14.36
N ALA A 27 12.51 -6.78 -15.33
CA ALA A 27 11.44 -6.64 -16.33
C ALA A 27 10.06 -6.59 -15.67
N THR A 28 9.82 -7.38 -14.61
CA THR A 28 8.54 -7.34 -13.86
C THR A 28 8.36 -6.01 -13.10
N MET A 29 9.44 -5.33 -12.73
CA MET A 29 9.42 -4.09 -11.96
C MET A 29 9.23 -2.83 -12.83
N GLN A 30 9.44 -2.93 -14.14
CA GLN A 30 9.51 -1.78 -15.04
C GLN A 30 8.24 -0.92 -15.07
N ARG A 31 7.04 -1.54 -14.96
CA ARG A 31 5.77 -0.80 -14.93
C ARG A 31 5.67 0.14 -13.73
N ARG A 32 6.15 -0.29 -12.56
CA ARG A 32 6.15 0.52 -11.35
C ARG A 32 7.21 1.63 -11.38
N GLY A 33 8.35 1.35 -11.98
CA GLY A 33 9.48 2.29 -12.05
C GLY A 33 10.04 2.42 -13.47
N PRO A 34 9.34 3.18 -14.34
CA PRO A 34 9.72 3.26 -15.75
C PRO A 34 10.95 4.14 -16.02
N ASP A 35 11.33 5.04 -15.08
CA ASP A 35 12.27 6.10 -15.35
C ASP A 35 13.74 5.65 -15.23
N GLN A 36 14.05 4.79 -14.27
CA GLN A 36 15.42 4.31 -14.02
C GLN A 36 15.41 2.91 -13.43
N GLN A 37 16.44 2.13 -13.74
CA GLN A 37 16.72 0.84 -13.11
C GLN A 37 18.10 0.86 -12.46
N GLY A 38 18.25 0.13 -11.35
CA GLY A 38 19.48 -0.01 -10.62
C GLY A 38 19.71 -1.43 -10.13
N VAL A 39 20.94 -1.90 -10.24
CA VAL A 39 21.41 -3.20 -9.73
C VAL A 39 22.65 -2.94 -8.91
N LEU A 40 22.67 -3.44 -7.68
CA LEU A 40 23.84 -3.44 -6.82
C LEU A 40 24.22 -4.88 -6.47
N PRO A 41 25.25 -5.43 -7.09
CA PRO A 41 25.84 -6.70 -6.66
C PRO A 41 26.46 -6.55 -5.26
N LEU A 42 26.18 -7.55 -4.42
CA LEU A 42 26.75 -7.71 -3.09
C LEU A 42 27.62 -8.97 -3.06
N GLU A 43 28.45 -9.13 -2.05
CA GLU A 43 29.22 -10.37 -1.86
C GLU A 43 28.33 -11.61 -1.73
N ARG A 44 27.17 -11.45 -1.07
CA ARG A 44 26.21 -12.52 -0.77
C ARG A 44 24.83 -12.30 -1.37
N GLY A 45 24.72 -11.47 -2.41
CA GLY A 45 23.42 -11.19 -2.99
C GLY A 45 23.39 -10.11 -4.04
N THR A 46 22.20 -9.61 -4.31
CA THR A 46 21.97 -8.43 -5.16
C THR A 46 20.78 -7.65 -4.68
N LEU A 47 20.85 -6.33 -4.77
CA LEU A 47 19.70 -5.42 -4.59
C LEU A 47 19.29 -4.86 -5.94
N LEU A 48 17.99 -4.81 -6.19
CA LEU A 48 17.37 -4.35 -7.43
C LEU A 48 16.40 -3.22 -7.14
N HIS A 49 16.37 -2.24 -8.03
CA HIS A 49 15.48 -1.10 -7.92
C HIS A 49 14.97 -0.68 -9.30
N ALA A 50 13.67 -0.33 -9.37
CA ALA A 50 13.07 0.34 -10.52
C ALA A 50 12.34 1.59 -10.03
N ARG A 51 12.63 2.75 -10.64
CA ARG A 51 12.28 4.08 -10.14
C ARG A 51 11.20 4.76 -10.97
N LEU A 52 10.20 5.33 -10.29
CA LEU A 52 9.35 6.42 -10.77
C LEU A 52 9.84 7.71 -10.08
N ALA A 53 10.38 8.65 -10.82
CA ALA A 53 11.01 9.85 -10.27
C ALA A 53 9.97 10.92 -9.94
N VAL A 54 9.75 11.19 -8.66
CA VAL A 54 8.78 12.19 -8.17
C VAL A 54 9.49 13.37 -7.49
N ILE A 55 10.54 13.10 -6.70
CA ILE A 55 11.38 14.14 -6.09
C ILE A 55 12.84 13.84 -6.38
N ASP A 56 13.61 14.91 -6.63
CA ASP A 56 15.03 14.88 -6.96
C ASP A 56 15.36 13.87 -8.08
N PRO A 57 14.88 14.09 -9.32
CA PRO A 57 15.07 13.12 -10.41
C PRO A 57 16.52 12.72 -10.64
N GLU A 58 17.47 13.61 -10.39
CA GLU A 58 18.89 13.38 -10.62
C GLU A 58 19.60 12.73 -9.42
N GLY A 59 19.34 13.20 -8.19
CA GLY A 59 20.05 12.77 -6.97
C GLY A 59 19.52 11.48 -6.35
N GLY A 60 18.23 11.15 -6.54
CA GLY A 60 17.55 10.03 -5.88
C GLY A 60 17.79 8.64 -6.48
N ARG A 61 18.93 8.39 -7.15
CA ARG A 61 19.24 7.07 -7.74
C ARG A 61 19.41 6.00 -6.69
N GLN A 62 18.88 4.80 -6.98
CA GLN A 62 18.96 3.64 -6.10
C GLN A 62 19.39 2.37 -6.87
N PRO A 63 19.98 1.36 -6.19
CA PRO A 63 20.33 1.29 -4.76
C PRO A 63 21.28 2.41 -4.35
N MET A 64 21.06 3.03 -3.18
CA MET A 64 21.90 4.10 -2.66
C MET A 64 22.85 3.57 -1.60
N THR A 65 24.13 3.96 -1.67
CA THR A 65 25.16 3.49 -0.74
C THR A 65 25.83 4.66 -0.01
N TRP A 66 25.91 4.54 1.31
CA TRP A 66 26.73 5.37 2.17
C TRP A 66 27.95 4.60 2.66
N ARG A 67 29.11 5.29 2.76
CA ARG A 67 30.37 4.70 3.24
C ARG A 67 31.17 5.70 4.06
N GLU A 68 31.68 5.25 5.20
CA GLU A 68 32.63 5.99 6.03
C GLU A 68 33.54 5.00 6.76
N GLY A 69 34.85 5.07 6.49
CA GLY A 69 35.81 4.09 6.98
C GLY A 69 35.45 2.67 6.56
N GLU A 70 35.30 1.78 7.55
CA GLU A 70 34.89 0.39 7.31
C GLU A 70 33.36 0.21 7.29
N ALA A 71 32.60 1.22 7.72
CA ALA A 71 31.14 1.14 7.72
C ALA A 71 30.59 1.45 6.33
N SER A 72 29.68 0.59 5.87
CA SER A 72 29.00 0.77 4.60
C SER A 72 27.60 0.18 4.67
N PHE A 73 26.61 0.97 4.21
CA PHE A 73 25.21 0.58 4.16
C PHE A 73 24.63 0.89 2.78
N SER A 74 23.81 -0.02 2.26
CA SER A 74 23.10 0.19 0.99
C SER A 74 21.62 0.00 1.18
N ILE A 75 20.81 0.94 0.65
CA ILE A 75 19.35 0.94 0.75
C ILE A 75 18.71 0.77 -0.63
N VAL A 76 17.59 0.03 -0.66
CA VAL A 76 16.53 0.11 -1.67
C VAL A 76 15.23 0.49 -0.97
N TYR A 77 14.58 1.53 -1.48
CA TYR A 77 13.44 2.19 -0.84
C TYR A 77 12.32 2.43 -1.86
N ASN A 78 11.13 2.01 -1.51
CA ASN A 78 9.90 2.30 -2.23
C ASN A 78 8.96 3.03 -1.26
N GLY A 79 8.81 4.34 -1.41
CA GLY A 79 7.98 5.08 -0.48
C GLY A 79 8.12 6.58 -0.53
N GLU A 80 7.47 7.21 0.44
CA GLU A 80 7.39 8.64 0.67
C GLU A 80 7.55 8.95 2.16
N LEU A 81 8.51 9.80 2.50
CA LEU A 81 8.74 10.25 3.86
C LEU A 81 8.21 11.68 4.03
N TYR A 82 7.00 11.82 4.53
CA TYR A 82 6.27 13.10 4.63
C TYR A 82 6.90 14.10 5.61
N ASN A 83 7.67 13.62 6.57
CA ASN A 83 8.45 14.46 7.49
C ASN A 83 9.96 14.45 7.18
N SER A 84 10.34 14.25 5.92
CA SER A 84 11.75 14.20 5.50
C SER A 84 12.53 15.46 5.85
N GLY A 85 11.91 16.65 5.72
CA GLY A 85 12.54 17.93 6.08
C GLY A 85 12.83 18.08 7.58
N GLU A 86 11.91 17.61 8.42
CA GLU A 86 12.07 17.61 9.89
C GLU A 86 13.23 16.68 10.31
N LEU A 87 13.23 15.43 9.79
CA LEU A 87 14.29 14.47 10.09
C LEU A 87 15.65 14.91 9.52
N ARG A 88 15.67 15.51 8.34
CA ARG A 88 16.88 16.11 7.75
C ARG A 88 17.46 17.15 8.70
N GLY A 89 16.66 18.09 9.19
CA GLY A 89 17.11 19.13 10.12
C GLY A 89 17.61 18.57 11.47
N GLU A 90 17.04 17.44 11.96
CA GLU A 90 17.57 16.76 13.14
C GLU A 90 18.92 16.11 12.86
N LEU A 91 19.06 15.42 11.72
CA LEU A 91 20.30 14.76 11.32
C LEU A 91 21.44 15.76 11.05
N GLU A 92 21.14 16.90 10.42
CA GLU A 92 22.12 17.98 10.21
C GLU A 92 22.67 18.54 11.54
N LYS A 93 21.80 18.70 12.56
CA LYS A 93 22.23 19.10 13.91
C LYS A 93 23.14 18.05 14.57
N LEU A 94 23.04 16.78 14.16
CA LEU A 94 23.92 15.70 14.62
C LEU A 94 25.22 15.58 13.78
N GLY A 95 25.40 16.44 12.78
CA GLY A 95 26.60 16.53 11.97
C GLY A 95 26.53 15.81 10.60
N TRP A 96 25.37 15.25 10.24
CA TRP A 96 25.18 14.61 8.94
C TRP A 96 25.20 15.65 7.80
N GLN A 97 25.87 15.30 6.70
CA GLN A 97 25.93 16.13 5.50
C GLN A 97 25.25 15.41 4.35
N PHE A 98 24.20 16.01 3.82
CA PHE A 98 23.43 15.45 2.71
C PHE A 98 24.02 15.84 1.36
N ARG A 99 23.93 14.94 0.39
CA ARG A 99 24.40 15.11 -0.98
C ARG A 99 23.27 15.32 -1.96
N THR A 100 22.05 14.93 -1.58
CA THR A 100 20.85 14.94 -2.40
C THR A 100 19.71 15.63 -1.65
N HIS A 101 18.62 15.91 -2.35
CA HIS A 101 17.38 16.39 -1.72
C HIS A 101 16.34 15.28 -1.50
N CYS A 102 16.67 14.02 -1.89
CA CYS A 102 15.73 12.91 -1.79
C CYS A 102 15.55 12.41 -0.35
N ASP A 103 14.39 11.89 -0.07
CA ASP A 103 14.03 11.28 1.21
C ASP A 103 14.68 9.90 1.44
N THR A 104 15.10 9.22 0.38
CA THR A 104 15.87 7.96 0.47
C THR A 104 17.17 8.17 1.24
N GLU A 105 17.88 9.28 1.00
CA GLU A 105 19.09 9.62 1.75
C GLU A 105 18.78 9.93 3.22
N VAL A 106 17.66 10.62 3.47
CA VAL A 106 17.18 10.89 4.83
C VAL A 106 16.86 9.59 5.57
N MET A 107 16.17 8.65 4.93
CA MET A 107 15.85 7.35 5.51
C MET A 107 17.10 6.53 5.79
N LEU A 108 18.07 6.52 4.86
CA LEU A 108 19.33 5.81 5.04
C LEU A 108 20.12 6.37 6.23
N TYR A 109 20.26 7.69 6.33
CA TYR A 109 20.98 8.33 7.43
C TYR A 109 20.23 8.19 8.76
N ALA A 110 18.90 8.27 8.74
CA ALA A 110 18.09 7.98 9.93
C ALA A 110 18.29 6.56 10.43
N PHE A 111 18.35 5.58 9.51
CA PHE A 111 18.64 4.19 9.88
C PHE A 111 20.05 4.01 10.44
N ILE A 112 21.06 4.62 9.85
CA ILE A 112 22.45 4.54 10.35
C ILE A 112 22.55 5.20 11.73
N GLN A 113 21.86 6.34 11.95
CA GLN A 113 21.91 7.11 13.19
C GLN A 113 21.14 6.43 14.33
N TRP A 114 19.93 5.91 14.07
CA TRP A 114 19.00 5.46 15.11
C TRP A 114 18.63 3.97 15.03
N GLY A 115 19.16 3.25 14.04
CA GLY A 115 18.77 1.86 13.83
C GLY A 115 17.26 1.73 13.58
N GLU A 116 16.63 0.75 14.17
CA GLU A 116 15.18 0.48 14.03
C GLU A 116 14.29 1.63 14.58
N ASP A 117 14.78 2.44 15.51
CA ASP A 117 14.03 3.58 16.07
C ASP A 117 13.76 4.67 15.02
N CYS A 118 14.45 4.67 13.87
CA CYS A 118 14.12 5.53 12.74
C CYS A 118 12.68 5.34 12.28
N LEU A 119 12.12 4.12 12.37
CA LEU A 119 10.76 3.79 11.96
C LEU A 119 9.70 4.48 12.81
N ARG A 120 9.96 4.64 14.11
CA ARG A 120 9.04 5.36 15.03
C ARG A 120 9.04 6.86 14.77
N ARG A 121 10.16 7.40 14.33
CA ARG A 121 10.33 8.83 13.98
C ARG A 121 9.76 9.17 12.62
N SER A 122 9.69 8.19 11.71
CA SER A 122 9.23 8.37 10.33
C SER A 122 7.71 8.56 10.27
N ASN A 123 7.26 9.59 9.56
CA ASN A 123 5.89 9.76 9.11
C ASN A 123 5.87 9.61 7.58
N GLY A 124 5.32 8.51 7.07
CA GLY A 124 5.37 8.20 5.64
C GLY A 124 4.79 6.84 5.32
N ILE A 125 4.76 6.55 4.04
CA ILE A 125 4.39 5.27 3.45
C ILE A 125 5.63 4.65 2.80
N PHE A 126 6.01 3.45 3.19
CA PHE A 126 7.27 2.87 2.71
C PHE A 126 7.37 1.35 2.86
N ALA A 127 8.18 0.78 1.96
CA ALA A 127 8.81 -0.51 2.12
C ALA A 127 10.29 -0.37 1.72
N PHE A 128 11.20 -0.83 2.54
CA PHE A 128 12.62 -0.73 2.23
C PHE A 128 13.45 -1.90 2.76
N ALA A 129 14.63 -2.03 2.18
CA ALA A 129 15.65 -2.94 2.65
C ALA A 129 16.99 -2.22 2.78
N VAL A 130 17.72 -2.48 3.87
CA VAL A 130 19.07 -1.97 4.11
C VAL A 130 20.04 -3.13 4.29
N TRP A 131 21.08 -3.17 3.46
CA TRP A 131 22.20 -4.11 3.61
C TRP A 131 23.32 -3.48 4.42
N ASP A 132 23.71 -4.13 5.52
CA ASP A 132 24.90 -3.82 6.29
C ASP A 132 26.08 -4.62 5.73
N HIS A 133 27.00 -3.95 5.02
CA HIS A 133 28.16 -4.60 4.40
C HIS A 133 29.16 -5.16 5.40
N ARG A 134 29.26 -4.58 6.62
CA ARG A 134 30.18 -5.06 7.65
C ARG A 134 29.64 -6.29 8.35
N GLN A 135 28.35 -6.25 8.74
CA GLN A 135 27.71 -7.34 9.47
C GLN A 135 27.14 -8.41 8.54
N GLN A 136 27.13 -8.17 7.20
CA GLN A 136 26.63 -9.09 6.19
C GLN A 136 25.19 -9.55 6.49
N LYS A 137 24.30 -8.60 6.83
CA LYS A 137 22.88 -8.85 7.16
C LYS A 137 21.98 -7.83 6.49
N LEU A 138 20.74 -8.22 6.24
CA LEU A 138 19.69 -7.40 5.62
C LEU A 138 18.64 -7.02 6.64
N PHE A 139 18.33 -5.73 6.70
CA PHE A 139 17.16 -5.22 7.39
C PHE A 139 16.01 -5.01 6.41
N LEU A 140 14.79 -5.40 6.80
CA LEU A 140 13.54 -5.17 6.07
C LEU A 140 12.57 -4.38 6.94
N ALA A 141 11.84 -3.43 6.36
CA ALA A 141 10.78 -2.71 7.05
C ALA A 141 9.63 -2.34 6.11
N ARG A 142 8.41 -2.31 6.66
CA ARG A 142 7.19 -1.89 5.99
C ARG A 142 6.44 -0.87 6.85
N ASP A 143 5.81 0.13 6.23
CA ASP A 143 5.10 1.21 6.91
C ASP A 143 3.95 0.71 7.81
N ARG A 144 3.48 1.59 8.71
CA ARG A 144 2.49 1.27 9.76
C ARG A 144 1.20 0.67 9.22
N MET A 145 0.72 1.19 8.10
CA MET A 145 -0.54 0.77 7.47
C MET A 145 -0.35 -0.19 6.29
N GLY A 146 0.93 -0.51 5.94
CA GLY A 146 1.25 -1.41 4.84
C GLY A 146 0.83 -0.89 3.47
N VAL A 147 0.90 0.44 3.27
CA VAL A 147 0.55 1.08 1.99
C VAL A 147 1.48 0.59 0.88
N LYS A 148 2.78 0.47 1.18
CA LYS A 148 3.73 -0.09 0.22
C LYS A 148 3.88 -1.59 0.39
N PRO A 149 3.72 -2.38 -0.69
CA PRO A 149 3.82 -3.84 -0.62
C PRO A 149 5.27 -4.31 -0.43
N LEU A 150 5.43 -5.41 0.32
CA LEU A 150 6.72 -6.08 0.48
C LEU A 150 6.50 -7.59 0.71
N PHE A 151 6.80 -8.36 -0.31
CA PHE A 151 6.71 -9.83 -0.27
C PHE A 151 8.09 -10.45 -0.11
N PHE A 152 8.13 -11.65 0.46
CA PHE A 152 9.35 -12.41 0.58
C PHE A 152 9.09 -13.92 0.50
N THR A 153 10.16 -14.66 0.25
CA THR A 153 10.18 -16.13 0.36
C THR A 153 11.56 -16.59 0.81
N LEU A 154 11.58 -17.62 1.65
CA LEU A 154 12.81 -18.31 2.04
C LEU A 154 12.89 -19.63 1.26
N ARG A 155 13.96 -19.82 0.51
CA ARG A 155 14.23 -21.03 -0.24
C ARG A 155 15.62 -21.55 0.13
N GLN A 156 15.63 -22.64 0.90
CA GLN A 156 16.86 -23.15 1.51
C GLN A 156 17.53 -22.07 2.39
N ASP A 157 18.70 -21.56 1.97
CA ASP A 157 19.51 -20.53 2.62
C ASP A 157 19.39 -19.15 1.95
N THR A 158 18.40 -19.00 1.07
CA THR A 158 18.26 -17.80 0.23
C THR A 158 16.96 -17.06 0.56
N LEU A 159 17.07 -15.79 0.93
CA LEU A 159 15.95 -14.86 1.01
C LEU A 159 15.77 -14.17 -0.35
N ILE A 160 14.56 -14.21 -0.89
CA ILE A 160 14.14 -13.48 -2.07
C ILE A 160 13.01 -12.57 -1.65
N PHE A 161 13.12 -11.27 -1.91
CA PHE A 161 12.08 -10.29 -1.56
C PHE A 161 11.79 -9.35 -2.73
N GLY A 162 10.62 -8.70 -2.71
CA GLY A 162 10.25 -7.72 -3.71
C GLY A 162 8.90 -7.05 -3.42
N SER A 163 8.65 -5.96 -4.12
CA SER A 163 7.40 -5.21 -4.03
C SER A 163 6.19 -5.99 -4.57
N GLU A 164 6.40 -6.92 -5.50
CA GLU A 164 5.32 -7.66 -6.17
C GLU A 164 5.62 -9.17 -6.22
N ILE A 165 4.56 -9.97 -6.18
CA ILE A 165 4.66 -11.44 -6.22
C ILE A 165 5.30 -11.91 -7.53
N LYS A 166 4.91 -11.32 -8.68
CA LYS A 166 5.49 -11.64 -10.00
C LYS A 166 7.01 -11.48 -10.02
N THR A 167 7.55 -10.53 -9.24
CA THR A 167 9.00 -10.32 -9.14
C THR A 167 9.69 -11.49 -8.46
N LEU A 168 9.08 -12.07 -7.41
CA LEU A 168 9.60 -13.27 -6.77
C LEU A 168 9.47 -14.49 -7.70
N LEU A 169 8.33 -14.63 -8.39
CA LEU A 169 8.06 -15.73 -9.31
C LEU A 169 8.99 -15.73 -10.54
N ALA A 170 9.59 -14.60 -10.89
CA ALA A 170 10.61 -14.53 -11.94
C ALA A 170 11.95 -15.22 -11.56
N HIS A 171 12.16 -15.50 -10.25
CA HIS A 171 13.35 -16.21 -9.79
C HIS A 171 13.17 -17.73 -9.88
N PRO A 172 14.13 -18.50 -10.44
CA PRO A 172 13.98 -19.94 -10.72
C PRO A 172 13.73 -20.82 -9.48
N LEU A 173 14.12 -20.37 -8.29
CA LEU A 173 13.83 -21.08 -7.03
C LEU A 173 12.39 -20.92 -6.56
N VAL A 174 11.58 -20.09 -7.17
CA VAL A 174 10.22 -19.76 -6.72
C VAL A 174 9.19 -20.27 -7.72
N PRO A 175 8.66 -21.50 -7.54
CA PRO A 175 7.66 -22.03 -8.44
C PRO A 175 6.30 -21.35 -8.23
N ALA A 176 5.60 -21.04 -9.33
CA ALA A 176 4.23 -20.53 -9.31
C ALA A 176 3.25 -21.67 -8.97
N ARG A 177 3.17 -22.06 -7.70
CA ARG A 177 2.30 -23.15 -7.22
C ARG A 177 1.37 -22.67 -6.14
N LEU A 178 0.11 -23.11 -6.23
CA LEU A 178 -0.89 -22.97 -5.16
C LEU A 178 -1.01 -24.30 -4.40
N ASN A 179 -1.17 -24.21 -3.10
CA ASN A 179 -1.65 -25.31 -2.25
C ASN A 179 -3.15 -25.08 -1.94
N GLN A 180 -3.74 -25.93 -1.12
CA GLN A 180 -5.15 -25.81 -0.71
C GLN A 180 -5.43 -24.47 -0.01
N ASP A 181 -4.54 -24.01 0.87
CA ASP A 181 -4.68 -22.71 1.54
C ASP A 181 -4.68 -21.56 0.53
N GLY A 182 -3.80 -21.58 -0.47
CA GLY A 182 -3.78 -20.56 -1.53
C GLY A 182 -5.06 -20.56 -2.37
N VAL A 183 -5.63 -21.72 -2.67
CA VAL A 183 -6.95 -21.81 -3.35
C VAL A 183 -8.05 -21.27 -2.44
N ALA A 184 -8.05 -21.58 -1.15
CA ALA A 184 -9.00 -21.07 -0.18
C ALA A 184 -8.88 -19.56 0.00
N GLU A 185 -7.67 -19.01 0.06
CA GLU A 185 -7.45 -17.55 0.09
C GLU A 185 -8.12 -16.85 -1.10
N ILE A 186 -7.90 -17.32 -2.33
CA ILE A 186 -8.50 -16.73 -3.53
C ILE A 186 -10.03 -16.82 -3.50
N MET A 187 -10.58 -18.00 -3.16
CA MET A 187 -12.00 -18.29 -3.34
C MET A 187 -12.87 -17.84 -2.17
N LEU A 188 -12.37 -17.87 -0.96
CA LEU A 188 -13.14 -17.55 0.25
C LEU A 188 -12.86 -16.14 0.76
N VAL A 189 -11.59 -15.74 0.83
CA VAL A 189 -11.16 -14.44 1.36
C VAL A 189 -11.15 -13.38 0.26
N GLY A 190 -10.73 -13.74 -0.95
CA GLY A 190 -10.59 -12.80 -2.07
C GLY A 190 -11.80 -11.86 -2.22
N PRO A 191 -11.59 -10.63 -2.67
CA PRO A 191 -10.37 -10.04 -3.26
C PRO A 191 -9.26 -9.71 -2.25
N GLY A 192 -9.50 -9.85 -0.96
CA GLY A 192 -8.48 -9.67 0.07
C GLY A 192 -7.54 -10.86 0.22
N ARG A 193 -6.69 -10.80 1.23
CA ARG A 193 -5.79 -11.86 1.66
C ARG A 193 -5.69 -11.86 3.18
N THR A 194 -5.45 -13.03 3.76
CA THR A 194 -5.04 -13.10 5.18
C THR A 194 -3.77 -12.25 5.39
N PRO A 195 -3.72 -11.37 6.39
CA PRO A 195 -2.54 -10.55 6.67
C PRO A 195 -1.25 -11.37 6.76
N GLY A 196 -0.28 -11.07 5.89
CA GLY A 196 0.97 -11.80 5.77
C GLY A 196 0.97 -12.96 4.76
N CYS A 197 -0.17 -13.27 4.13
CA CYS A 197 -0.28 -14.35 3.14
C CYS A 197 0.08 -13.85 1.73
N GLY A 198 1.03 -14.52 1.06
CA GLY A 198 1.39 -14.28 -0.34
C GLY A 198 0.65 -15.18 -1.33
N VAL A 199 -0.32 -15.99 -0.87
CA VAL A 199 -1.17 -16.90 -1.65
C VAL A 199 -0.42 -18.07 -2.32
N PHE A 200 0.68 -17.80 -3.03
CA PHE A 200 1.53 -18.84 -3.60
C PHE A 200 2.34 -19.56 -2.53
N GLN A 201 2.56 -20.84 -2.72
CA GLN A 201 3.23 -21.72 -1.76
C GLN A 201 4.60 -21.18 -1.33
N GLY A 202 4.72 -20.84 -0.04
CA GLY A 202 5.93 -20.33 0.59
C GLY A 202 6.29 -18.90 0.21
N ILE A 203 5.38 -18.14 -0.39
CA ILE A 203 5.47 -16.68 -0.47
C ILE A 203 4.69 -16.09 0.69
N GLU A 204 5.31 -15.17 1.40
CA GLU A 204 4.75 -14.43 2.52
C GLU A 204 4.85 -12.92 2.26
N GLU A 205 4.10 -12.13 3.02
CA GLU A 205 4.12 -10.68 2.99
C GLU A 205 4.61 -10.15 4.34
N VAL A 206 5.50 -9.16 4.33
CA VAL A 206 5.84 -8.43 5.55
C VAL A 206 4.61 -7.69 6.03
N ARG A 207 4.12 -7.99 7.24
CA ARG A 207 2.91 -7.38 7.79
C ARG A 207 3.09 -5.88 8.00
N PRO A 208 1.99 -5.09 7.91
CA PRO A 208 2.01 -3.68 8.26
C PRO A 208 2.63 -3.43 9.63
N GLY A 209 3.43 -2.36 9.75
CA GLY A 209 4.09 -1.99 11.00
C GLY A 209 5.15 -2.97 11.50
N CYS A 210 5.66 -3.85 10.62
CA CYS A 210 6.70 -4.83 10.96
C CYS A 210 8.04 -4.48 10.32
N CYS A 211 9.10 -4.87 11.01
CA CYS A 211 10.48 -4.82 10.55
C CYS A 211 11.26 -6.03 11.07
N GLY A 212 12.47 -6.22 10.60
CA GLY A 212 13.36 -7.23 11.14
C GLY A 212 14.59 -7.50 10.30
N TRP A 213 15.40 -8.44 10.77
CA TRP A 213 16.70 -8.77 10.21
C TRP A 213 16.69 -10.16 9.59
N PHE A 214 17.40 -10.27 8.48
CA PHE A 214 17.82 -11.54 7.90
C PHE A 214 19.33 -11.69 8.09
N ASP A 215 19.71 -12.67 8.86
CA ASP A 215 21.08 -13.05 9.17
C ASP A 215 21.25 -14.58 9.22
N GLU A 216 22.33 -15.09 9.77
CA GLU A 216 22.64 -16.52 9.90
C GLU A 216 21.56 -17.28 10.70
N LYS A 217 20.74 -16.60 11.50
CA LYS A 217 19.61 -17.19 12.25
C LYS A 217 18.32 -17.23 11.43
N GLY A 218 18.35 -16.78 10.18
CA GLY A 218 17.18 -16.63 9.30
C GLY A 218 16.51 -15.27 9.42
N LEU A 219 15.30 -15.15 8.86
CA LEU A 219 14.51 -13.92 8.90
C LEU A 219 13.71 -13.83 10.21
N GLN A 220 13.96 -12.78 10.98
CA GLN A 220 13.29 -12.50 12.25
C GLN A 220 12.51 -11.19 12.14
N LEU A 221 11.19 -11.29 11.91
CA LEU A 221 10.29 -10.15 11.82
C LEU A 221 9.57 -9.90 13.15
N HIS A 222 9.39 -8.63 13.51
CA HIS A 222 8.64 -8.20 14.70
C HIS A 222 7.92 -6.88 14.43
N PRO A 223 6.82 -6.59 15.16
CA PRO A 223 6.13 -5.32 15.02
C PRO A 223 6.90 -4.20 15.72
N TYR A 224 7.20 -3.11 15.02
CA TYR A 224 7.68 -1.86 15.61
C TYR A 224 6.52 -0.90 15.95
N TRP A 225 5.35 -1.14 15.36
CA TRP A 225 4.13 -0.39 15.60
C TRP A 225 2.90 -1.30 15.60
N GLN A 226 1.95 -1.00 16.48
CA GLN A 226 0.65 -1.67 16.56
C GLN A 226 -0.42 -0.67 16.97
N LEU A 227 -1.63 -0.84 16.45
CA LEU A 227 -2.79 -0.08 16.89
C LEU A 227 -3.11 -0.44 18.36
N LYS A 228 -3.20 0.56 19.22
CA LYS A 228 -3.50 0.45 20.64
C LYS A 228 -4.78 1.21 20.99
N ALA A 229 -5.58 0.66 21.89
CA ALA A 229 -6.69 1.36 22.47
C ALA A 229 -6.22 2.36 23.54
N HIS A 230 -6.77 3.56 23.52
CA HIS A 230 -6.53 4.58 24.53
C HIS A 230 -7.86 5.18 24.98
N PRO A 231 -7.98 5.56 26.28
CA PRO A 231 -9.13 6.32 26.76
C PRO A 231 -9.25 7.63 25.97
N HIS A 232 -10.47 7.95 25.56
CA HIS A 232 -10.77 9.20 24.87
C HIS A 232 -11.37 10.20 25.88
N THR A 233 -10.66 11.31 26.11
CA THR A 233 -11.02 12.29 27.16
C THR A 233 -11.44 13.65 26.62
N GLU A 234 -11.31 13.88 25.31
CA GLU A 234 -11.69 15.12 24.66
C GLU A 234 -13.21 15.24 24.52
N SER A 235 -13.74 16.44 24.68
CA SER A 235 -15.11 16.76 24.31
C SER A 235 -15.34 16.64 22.79
N PHE A 236 -16.58 16.56 22.35
CA PHE A 236 -16.90 16.52 20.93
C PHE A 236 -16.29 17.70 20.13
N ALA A 237 -16.34 18.91 20.68
CA ALA A 237 -15.79 20.09 20.02
C ALA A 237 -14.26 20.05 19.89
N GLU A 238 -13.56 19.58 20.94
CA GLU A 238 -12.11 19.39 20.92
C GLU A 238 -11.72 18.30 19.95
N THR A 239 -12.42 17.16 19.97
CA THR A 239 -12.20 16.06 19.03
C THR A 239 -12.39 16.52 17.58
N ALA A 240 -13.48 17.25 17.28
CA ALA A 240 -13.71 17.77 15.94
C ALA A 240 -12.60 18.73 15.46
N ALA A 241 -12.12 19.60 16.36
CA ALA A 241 -11.02 20.51 16.06
C ALA A 241 -9.70 19.76 15.84
N HIS A 242 -9.43 18.75 16.67
CA HIS A 242 -8.23 17.93 16.56
C HIS A 242 -8.22 17.07 15.28
N VAL A 243 -9.33 16.40 14.96
CA VAL A 243 -9.49 15.64 13.71
C VAL A 243 -9.31 16.56 12.50
N ARG A 244 -9.93 17.75 12.51
CA ARG A 244 -9.73 18.74 11.43
C ARG A 244 -8.26 19.12 11.26
N TYR A 245 -7.55 19.37 12.36
CA TYR A 245 -6.11 19.69 12.33
C TYR A 245 -5.31 18.55 11.70
N LEU A 246 -5.51 17.30 12.17
CA LEU A 246 -4.80 16.12 11.68
C LEU A 246 -5.06 15.87 10.18
N LEU A 247 -6.31 16.01 9.72
CA LEU A 247 -6.67 15.82 8.30
C LEU A 247 -6.01 16.88 7.42
N VAL A 248 -6.08 18.15 7.81
CA VAL A 248 -5.46 19.22 7.04
C VAL A 248 -3.94 19.08 7.00
N ASP A 249 -3.29 18.74 8.13
CA ASP A 249 -1.86 18.49 8.19
C ASP A 249 -1.45 17.30 7.31
N ALA A 250 -2.18 16.18 7.39
CA ALA A 250 -1.92 14.99 6.57
C ALA A 250 -2.02 15.29 5.06
N ILE A 251 -3.06 16.01 4.62
CA ILE A 251 -3.24 16.38 3.22
C ILE A 251 -2.09 17.28 2.76
N ARG A 252 -1.75 18.31 3.52
CA ARG A 252 -0.67 19.25 3.17
C ARG A 252 0.69 18.57 3.06
N ARG A 253 1.03 17.67 3.98
CA ARG A 253 2.28 16.90 3.95
C ARG A 253 2.39 16.05 2.69
N GLN A 254 1.26 15.53 2.19
CA GLN A 254 1.23 14.68 1.01
C GLN A 254 1.25 15.43 -0.33
N LEU A 255 1.19 16.78 -0.32
CA LEU A 255 1.32 17.62 -1.52
C LEU A 255 2.78 17.88 -1.94
N VAL A 256 3.76 17.47 -1.14
CA VAL A 256 5.18 17.66 -1.46
C VAL A 256 5.55 16.82 -2.68
N SER A 257 5.95 17.49 -3.78
CA SER A 257 6.28 16.87 -5.06
C SER A 257 6.99 17.87 -5.97
N ASP A 258 8.01 17.40 -6.71
CA ASP A 258 8.70 18.17 -7.76
C ASP A 258 8.03 17.98 -9.14
N VAL A 259 6.97 17.17 -9.21
CA VAL A 259 6.18 16.88 -10.42
C VAL A 259 4.71 17.28 -10.21
N PRO A 260 3.91 17.40 -11.29
CA PRO A 260 2.50 17.76 -11.18
C PRO A 260 1.69 16.83 -10.27
N VAL A 261 0.84 17.44 -9.42
CA VAL A 261 -0.04 16.75 -8.45
C VAL A 261 -1.49 17.02 -8.78
N GLY A 262 -2.32 15.98 -8.65
CA GLY A 262 -3.78 16.09 -8.78
C GLY A 262 -4.51 15.39 -7.64
N THR A 263 -5.86 15.39 -7.70
CA THR A 263 -6.70 14.66 -6.74
C THR A 263 -7.80 13.89 -7.45
N PHE A 264 -8.17 12.75 -6.91
CA PHE A 264 -9.40 12.05 -7.28
C PHE A 264 -10.59 12.80 -6.67
N LEU A 265 -11.61 13.06 -7.50
CA LEU A 265 -12.81 13.77 -7.05
C LEU A 265 -14.06 12.95 -7.39
N SER A 266 -14.61 12.27 -6.40
CA SER A 266 -15.87 11.51 -6.53
C SER A 266 -17.11 12.31 -6.14
N GLY A 267 -16.95 13.54 -5.63
CA GLY A 267 -18.04 14.32 -5.06
C GLY A 267 -18.48 13.88 -3.65
N GLY A 268 -17.93 12.79 -3.11
CA GLY A 268 -18.09 12.38 -1.72
C GLY A 268 -17.36 13.32 -0.76
N LEU A 269 -17.66 13.21 0.54
CA LEU A 269 -17.10 14.09 1.58
C LEU A 269 -15.57 14.10 1.59
N ASP A 270 -14.95 12.91 1.56
CA ASP A 270 -13.51 12.75 1.71
C ASP A 270 -12.74 13.32 0.52
N SER A 271 -13.13 12.95 -0.71
CA SER A 271 -12.50 13.47 -1.93
C SER A 271 -12.68 14.98 -2.08
N SER A 272 -13.84 15.51 -1.67
CA SER A 272 -14.13 16.95 -1.69
C SER A 272 -13.28 17.71 -0.68
N LEU A 273 -13.10 17.17 0.53
CA LEU A 273 -12.22 17.75 1.56
C LEU A 273 -10.77 17.78 1.08
N ILE A 274 -10.25 16.65 0.57
CA ILE A 274 -8.88 16.55 0.08
C ILE A 274 -8.65 17.54 -1.05
N SER A 275 -9.55 17.58 -2.05
CA SER A 275 -9.44 18.48 -3.19
C SER A 275 -9.51 19.96 -2.76
N SER A 276 -10.37 20.29 -1.79
CA SER A 276 -10.48 21.66 -1.27
C SER A 276 -9.20 22.11 -0.55
N VAL A 277 -8.67 21.29 0.36
CA VAL A 277 -7.42 21.61 1.08
C VAL A 277 -6.23 21.69 0.11
N ALA A 278 -6.13 20.74 -0.84
CA ALA A 278 -5.09 20.72 -1.85
C ALA A 278 -5.14 21.95 -2.74
N CYS A 279 -6.34 22.34 -3.21
CA CYS A 279 -6.55 23.51 -4.05
C CYS A 279 -6.09 24.80 -3.36
N HIS A 280 -6.49 25.00 -2.09
CA HIS A 280 -6.06 26.18 -1.32
C HIS A 280 -4.55 26.20 -1.06
N ALA A 281 -3.96 25.05 -0.72
CA ALA A 281 -2.52 24.96 -0.47
C ALA A 281 -1.71 25.24 -1.74
N MET A 282 -2.08 24.65 -2.88
CA MET A 282 -1.38 24.84 -4.15
C MET A 282 -1.55 26.26 -4.70
N ALA A 283 -2.74 26.85 -4.54
CA ALA A 283 -2.99 28.26 -4.95
C ALA A 283 -2.11 29.24 -4.18
N ALA A 284 -1.83 29.00 -2.90
CA ALA A 284 -0.91 29.82 -2.12
C ALA A 284 0.53 29.80 -2.68
N ASP A 285 0.92 28.71 -3.34
CA ASP A 285 2.21 28.56 -4.02
C ASP A 285 2.16 28.95 -5.50
N GLY A 286 1.06 29.53 -5.98
CA GLY A 286 0.86 29.91 -7.38
C GLY A 286 0.69 28.71 -8.33
N ARG A 287 0.38 27.54 -7.83
CA ARG A 287 0.14 26.30 -8.60
C ARG A 287 -1.35 26.04 -8.76
N GLN A 288 -1.74 25.50 -9.91
CA GLN A 288 -3.11 25.05 -10.18
C GLN A 288 -3.28 23.56 -9.85
N LEU A 289 -4.40 23.22 -9.19
CA LEU A 289 -4.76 21.83 -8.93
C LEU A 289 -5.47 21.23 -10.14
N HIS A 290 -5.14 19.98 -10.48
CA HIS A 290 -5.89 19.11 -11.37
C HIS A 290 -6.78 18.17 -10.56
N THR A 291 -8.06 18.08 -10.90
CA THR A 291 -9.00 17.13 -10.28
C THR A 291 -9.52 16.15 -11.33
N PHE A 292 -9.70 14.89 -10.95
CA PHE A 292 -10.06 13.82 -11.86
C PHE A 292 -11.28 13.06 -11.37
N SER A 293 -12.25 12.83 -12.27
CA SER A 293 -13.45 12.05 -12.00
C SER A 293 -13.66 10.99 -13.06
N LEU A 294 -14.24 9.87 -12.63
CA LEU A 294 -14.60 8.74 -13.48
C LEU A 294 -16.11 8.67 -13.62
N ASP A 295 -16.58 8.43 -14.82
CA ASP A 295 -17.97 8.06 -15.11
C ASP A 295 -18.02 6.93 -16.16
N TYR A 296 -19.17 6.33 -16.32
CA TYR A 296 -19.41 5.27 -17.31
C TYR A 296 -20.35 5.73 -18.40
N ARG A 297 -20.13 5.24 -19.62
CA ARG A 297 -21.00 5.56 -20.76
C ARG A 297 -22.45 5.16 -20.43
N ASP A 298 -23.37 6.09 -20.69
CA ASP A 298 -24.80 5.94 -20.43
C ASP A 298 -25.17 5.67 -18.96
N ASN A 299 -24.29 6.00 -17.99
CA ASN A 299 -24.53 5.79 -16.57
C ASN A 299 -25.86 6.41 -16.12
N GLY A 300 -26.18 7.63 -16.55
CA GLY A 300 -27.44 8.28 -16.22
C GLY A 300 -28.73 7.53 -16.65
N ARG A 301 -28.61 6.58 -17.62
CA ARG A 301 -29.69 5.74 -18.09
C ARG A 301 -29.81 4.43 -17.31
N TYR A 302 -28.67 3.87 -16.88
CA TYR A 302 -28.59 2.52 -16.30
C TYR A 302 -28.37 2.52 -14.79
N PHE A 303 -28.01 3.66 -14.20
CA PHE A 303 -27.80 3.77 -12.75
C PHE A 303 -29.06 3.38 -11.99
N GLN A 304 -28.91 2.47 -11.05
CA GLN A 304 -29.96 2.10 -10.08
C GLN A 304 -29.44 2.32 -8.67
N PRO A 305 -30.16 3.11 -7.85
CA PRO A 305 -29.79 3.33 -6.45
C PRO A 305 -29.70 2.02 -5.66
N GLY A 306 -28.63 1.89 -4.89
CA GLY A 306 -28.39 0.74 -3.99
C GLY A 306 -28.15 1.18 -2.55
N LYS A 307 -28.00 0.22 -1.63
CA LYS A 307 -27.67 0.52 -0.22
C LYS A 307 -26.30 1.22 -0.09
N PHE A 308 -25.34 0.89 -0.95
CA PHE A 308 -23.97 1.45 -0.92
C PHE A 308 -23.87 2.76 -1.70
N GLN A 309 -24.63 2.92 -2.77
CA GLN A 309 -24.62 4.11 -3.62
C GLN A 309 -26.07 4.54 -3.86
N PRO A 310 -26.67 5.33 -2.95
CA PRO A 310 -28.07 5.74 -3.04
C PRO A 310 -28.33 6.80 -4.13
N ASN A 311 -27.28 7.53 -4.57
CA ASN A 311 -27.37 8.59 -5.56
C ASN A 311 -26.21 8.47 -6.56
N SER A 312 -26.39 9.03 -7.77
CA SER A 312 -25.29 9.23 -8.71
C SER A 312 -24.35 10.33 -8.23
N ASP A 313 -23.06 10.10 -8.32
CA ASP A 313 -22.02 11.03 -7.87
C ASP A 313 -21.87 12.26 -8.78
N THR A 314 -22.32 12.17 -10.04
CA THR A 314 -22.14 13.20 -11.09
C THR A 314 -22.64 14.59 -10.66
N GLY A 315 -23.77 14.67 -9.92
CA GLY A 315 -24.31 15.92 -9.41
C GLY A 315 -23.40 16.60 -8.39
N TYR A 316 -22.83 15.84 -7.47
CA TYR A 316 -21.91 16.34 -6.44
C TYR A 316 -20.54 16.69 -7.03
N ILE A 317 -20.06 15.93 -8.00
CA ILE A 317 -18.82 16.26 -8.72
C ILE A 317 -18.95 17.63 -9.41
N ARG A 318 -20.08 17.89 -10.11
CA ARG A 318 -20.32 19.19 -10.76
C ARG A 318 -20.36 20.34 -9.77
N GLN A 319 -21.01 20.17 -8.60
CA GLN A 319 -21.00 21.19 -7.54
C GLN A 319 -19.58 21.50 -7.07
N MET A 320 -18.74 20.48 -6.90
CA MET A 320 -17.34 20.68 -6.51
C MET A 320 -16.51 21.31 -7.64
N GLN A 321 -16.76 20.93 -8.90
CA GLN A 321 -16.14 21.53 -10.06
C GLN A 321 -16.43 23.05 -10.17
N ASP A 322 -17.68 23.45 -9.88
CA ASP A 322 -18.08 24.87 -9.88
C ASP A 322 -17.50 25.62 -8.67
N PHE A 323 -17.27 24.92 -7.56
CA PHE A 323 -16.77 25.53 -6.32
C PHE A 323 -15.26 25.70 -6.30
N LEU A 324 -14.50 24.75 -6.86
CA LEU A 324 -13.03 24.74 -6.79
C LEU A 324 -12.41 25.46 -8.00
N PRO A 325 -11.47 26.40 -7.81
CA PRO A 325 -10.68 26.98 -8.90
C PRO A 325 -9.60 25.99 -9.38
N ALA A 326 -10.01 24.80 -9.81
CA ALA A 326 -9.17 23.69 -10.26
C ALA A 326 -9.46 23.35 -11.73
N GLU A 327 -8.49 22.76 -12.41
CA GLU A 327 -8.71 22.18 -13.74
C GLU A 327 -9.29 20.78 -13.58
N HIS A 328 -10.53 20.58 -14.03
CA HIS A 328 -11.24 19.32 -13.87
C HIS A 328 -11.21 18.45 -15.13
N HIS A 329 -10.90 17.17 -14.97
CA HIS A 329 -10.82 16.18 -16.03
C HIS A 329 -11.83 15.04 -15.82
N TRP A 330 -12.60 14.75 -16.85
CA TRP A 330 -13.53 13.63 -16.88
C TRP A 330 -12.95 12.47 -17.68
N THR A 331 -12.94 11.28 -17.08
CA THR A 331 -12.71 10.01 -17.77
C THR A 331 -14.04 9.28 -17.89
N VAL A 332 -14.43 8.90 -19.10
CA VAL A 332 -15.66 8.12 -19.35
C VAL A 332 -15.28 6.79 -19.96
N LEU A 333 -15.53 5.72 -19.22
CA LEU A 333 -15.24 4.35 -19.66
C LEU A 333 -16.49 3.66 -20.23
N ASP A 334 -16.29 2.76 -21.17
CA ASP A 334 -17.35 1.88 -21.66
C ASP A 334 -17.08 0.40 -21.33
N THR A 335 -18.11 -0.44 -21.49
CA THR A 335 -18.04 -1.86 -21.18
C THR A 335 -16.94 -2.61 -21.93
N PRO A 336 -16.71 -2.39 -23.26
CA PRO A 336 -15.60 -3.01 -23.98
C PRO A 336 -14.23 -2.72 -23.35
N GLN A 337 -13.95 -1.47 -23.00
CA GLN A 337 -12.69 -1.08 -22.34
C GLN A 337 -12.50 -1.79 -21.00
N LEU A 338 -13.58 -1.90 -20.21
CA LEU A 338 -13.53 -2.62 -18.93
C LEU A 338 -13.22 -4.09 -19.11
N VAL A 339 -13.84 -4.76 -20.10
CA VAL A 339 -13.59 -6.18 -20.40
C VAL A 339 -12.14 -6.41 -20.82
N GLU A 340 -11.59 -5.55 -21.67
CA GLU A 340 -10.19 -5.61 -22.07
C GLU A 340 -9.25 -5.37 -20.88
N GLY A 341 -9.60 -4.43 -20.01
CA GLY A 341 -8.82 -4.10 -18.80
C GLY A 341 -8.78 -5.19 -17.72
N LEU A 342 -9.70 -6.17 -17.74
CA LEU A 342 -9.77 -7.21 -16.69
C LEU A 342 -8.48 -8.04 -16.60
N PHE A 343 -7.91 -8.45 -17.73
CA PHE A 343 -6.69 -9.26 -17.74
C PHE A 343 -5.48 -8.47 -17.29
N GLU A 344 -5.36 -7.22 -17.70
CA GLU A 344 -4.28 -6.34 -17.25
C GLU A 344 -4.40 -6.03 -15.75
N ALA A 345 -5.61 -5.88 -15.22
CA ALA A 345 -5.81 -5.68 -13.78
C ALA A 345 -5.36 -6.89 -12.95
N VAL A 346 -5.60 -8.12 -13.43
CA VAL A 346 -5.08 -9.34 -12.80
C VAL A 346 -3.55 -9.39 -12.89
N GLU A 347 -2.96 -9.03 -14.03
CA GLU A 347 -1.51 -8.95 -14.19
C GLU A 347 -0.89 -7.89 -13.26
N ALA A 348 -1.51 -6.72 -13.15
CA ALA A 348 -1.08 -5.65 -12.26
C ALA A 348 -1.07 -6.11 -10.79
N ARG A 349 -2.07 -6.87 -10.39
CA ARG A 349 -2.27 -7.31 -9.00
C ARG A 349 -1.55 -8.60 -8.63
N ASP A 350 -1.12 -9.41 -9.60
CA ASP A 350 -0.59 -10.79 -9.45
C ASP A 350 -1.66 -11.84 -9.06
N LEU A 351 -2.87 -11.42 -8.76
CA LEU A 351 -3.98 -12.21 -8.22
C LEU A 351 -5.33 -11.72 -8.76
N PRO A 352 -6.35 -12.57 -8.80
CA PRO A 352 -7.72 -12.11 -9.02
C PRO A 352 -8.13 -11.07 -7.99
N GLY A 353 -8.79 -10.01 -8.42
CA GLY A 353 -9.17 -8.88 -7.59
C GLY A 353 -10.68 -8.59 -7.62
N MET A 354 -11.02 -7.29 -7.66
CA MET A 354 -12.40 -6.80 -7.67
C MET A 354 -12.95 -6.61 -9.09
N ALA A 355 -12.51 -7.44 -10.04
CA ALA A 355 -12.96 -7.48 -11.42
C ALA A 355 -13.02 -6.10 -12.12
N ASP A 356 -14.22 -5.65 -12.53
CA ASP A 356 -14.45 -4.38 -13.20
C ASP A 356 -14.04 -3.16 -12.37
N VAL A 357 -14.10 -3.23 -11.04
CA VAL A 357 -13.66 -2.16 -10.14
C VAL A 357 -12.14 -1.95 -10.24
N ASP A 358 -11.35 -3.04 -10.33
CA ASP A 358 -9.91 -2.97 -10.53
C ASP A 358 -9.58 -2.48 -11.95
N ALA A 359 -10.28 -3.00 -12.97
CA ALA A 359 -10.12 -2.57 -14.36
C ALA A 359 -10.42 -1.07 -14.52
N SER A 360 -11.52 -0.59 -13.91
CA SER A 360 -11.88 0.83 -13.90
C SER A 360 -10.78 1.70 -13.30
N LEU A 361 -10.25 1.30 -12.13
CA LEU A 361 -9.18 2.05 -11.47
C LEU A 361 -7.89 2.05 -12.29
N LEU A 362 -7.53 0.92 -12.91
CA LEU A 362 -6.35 0.82 -13.78
C LEU A 362 -6.45 1.79 -14.97
N LEU A 363 -7.58 1.76 -15.68
CA LEU A 363 -7.82 2.62 -16.84
C LEU A 363 -7.87 4.10 -16.42
N PHE A 364 -8.53 4.41 -15.31
CA PHE A 364 -8.57 5.76 -14.75
C PHE A 364 -7.17 6.28 -14.38
N CYS A 365 -6.35 5.49 -13.70
CA CYS A 365 -4.98 5.85 -13.39
C CYS A 365 -4.14 6.09 -14.65
N ARG A 366 -4.38 5.33 -15.72
CA ARG A 366 -3.71 5.51 -17.01
C ARG A 366 -4.05 6.87 -17.66
N GLU A 367 -5.31 7.29 -17.59
CA GLU A 367 -5.73 8.62 -18.05
C GLU A 367 -5.13 9.74 -17.21
N ILE A 368 -5.18 9.62 -15.89
CA ILE A 368 -4.60 10.61 -14.95
C ILE A 368 -3.10 10.79 -15.20
N ARG A 369 -2.38 9.70 -15.48
CA ARG A 369 -0.93 9.74 -15.73
C ARG A 369 -0.53 10.62 -16.92
N GLN A 370 -1.44 10.85 -17.85
CA GLN A 370 -1.19 11.77 -18.98
C GLN A 370 -1.05 13.25 -18.55
N SER A 371 -1.63 13.61 -17.41
CA SER A 371 -1.63 14.98 -16.90
C SER A 371 -0.74 15.19 -15.67
N VAL A 372 -0.73 14.21 -14.75
CA VAL A 372 0.02 14.30 -13.50
C VAL A 372 0.75 13.00 -13.20
N THR A 373 1.77 13.07 -12.35
CA THR A 373 2.52 11.89 -11.91
C THR A 373 2.12 11.44 -10.49
N VAL A 374 1.55 12.36 -9.70
CA VAL A 374 1.08 12.12 -8.33
C VAL A 374 -0.38 12.49 -8.21
N ALA A 375 -1.17 11.70 -7.50
CA ALA A 375 -2.55 12.04 -7.15
C ALA A 375 -2.87 11.68 -5.70
N LEU A 376 -3.73 12.47 -5.04
CA LEU A 376 -4.27 12.15 -3.72
C LEU A 376 -5.65 11.51 -3.87
N SER A 377 -5.93 10.52 -3.03
CA SER A 377 -7.19 9.79 -3.01
C SER A 377 -7.81 9.81 -1.62
N GLY A 378 -9.15 9.88 -1.53
CA GLY A 378 -9.92 9.75 -0.29
C GLY A 378 -10.16 8.30 0.15
N GLU A 379 -9.58 7.33 -0.55
CA GLU A 379 -9.74 5.91 -0.20
C GLU A 379 -9.17 5.62 1.19
N CYS A 380 -9.81 4.73 1.93
CA CYS A 380 -9.56 4.36 3.33
C CYS A 380 -10.14 5.32 4.39
N ALA A 381 -10.81 6.40 4.03
CA ALA A 381 -11.50 7.25 5.00
C ALA A 381 -12.66 6.50 5.70
N ASP A 382 -13.44 5.73 4.94
CA ASP A 382 -14.55 4.93 5.49
C ASP A 382 -14.08 3.87 6.49
N GLU A 383 -12.89 3.30 6.32
CA GLU A 383 -12.28 2.35 7.24
C GLU A 383 -11.87 3.00 8.55
N ILE A 384 -11.37 4.24 8.48
CA ILE A 384 -10.91 5.00 9.65
C ILE A 384 -12.11 5.57 10.43
N PHE A 385 -13.10 6.12 9.73
CA PHE A 385 -14.22 6.85 10.33
C PHE A 385 -15.53 6.05 10.43
N GLY A 386 -15.53 4.77 10.04
CA GLY A 386 -16.73 3.93 10.11
C GLY A 386 -17.84 4.36 9.14
N GLY A 387 -17.48 4.79 7.92
CA GLY A 387 -18.42 5.29 6.91
C GLY A 387 -19.31 4.22 6.29
N TYR A 388 -18.91 2.97 6.30
CA TYR A 388 -19.64 1.87 5.66
C TYR A 388 -21.00 1.54 6.30
N PRO A 389 -21.97 1.05 5.49
CA PRO A 389 -23.29 0.68 5.99
C PRO A 389 -23.29 -0.35 7.12
N TRP A 390 -22.34 -1.29 7.13
CA TRP A 390 -22.26 -2.33 8.19
C TRP A 390 -21.95 -1.79 9.58
N TYR A 391 -21.35 -0.60 9.70
CA TYR A 391 -21.21 0.05 11.01
C TYR A 391 -22.53 0.57 11.58
N ARG A 392 -23.52 0.83 10.71
CA ARG A 392 -24.83 1.39 11.08
C ARG A 392 -25.94 0.36 11.13
N ASP A 393 -25.78 -0.78 10.44
CA ASP A 393 -26.77 -1.85 10.39
C ASP A 393 -26.67 -2.73 11.65
N PRO A 394 -27.71 -2.71 12.55
CA PRO A 394 -27.66 -3.47 13.79
C PRO A 394 -27.59 -4.99 13.60
N GLU A 395 -28.16 -5.52 12.51
CA GLU A 395 -28.16 -6.94 12.21
C GLU A 395 -26.75 -7.40 11.85
N ILE A 396 -26.05 -6.63 10.98
CA ILE A 396 -24.67 -6.94 10.59
C ILE A 396 -23.71 -6.77 11.78
N ARG A 397 -23.92 -5.76 12.62
CA ARG A 397 -23.08 -5.56 13.83
C ARG A 397 -23.15 -6.74 14.80
N GLN A 398 -24.28 -7.44 14.87
CA GLN A 398 -24.47 -8.59 15.77
C GLN A 398 -23.97 -9.91 15.15
N GLN A 399 -23.73 -9.97 13.84
CA GLN A 399 -23.28 -11.19 13.17
C GLN A 399 -21.79 -11.46 13.46
N ALA A 400 -21.45 -12.74 13.65
CA ALA A 400 -20.07 -13.17 13.73
C ALA A 400 -19.43 -13.18 12.34
N GLY A 401 -18.09 -13.09 12.29
CA GLY A 401 -17.33 -13.13 11.04
C GLY A 401 -17.06 -11.76 10.43
N PHE A 402 -16.71 -11.78 9.14
CA PHE A 402 -16.38 -10.56 8.40
C PHE A 402 -17.66 -9.84 7.93
N PRO A 403 -17.87 -8.57 8.26
CA PRO A 403 -19.10 -7.85 7.92
C PRO A 403 -19.41 -7.76 6.42
N TRP A 404 -18.38 -7.82 5.57
CA TRP A 404 -18.48 -7.71 4.10
C TRP A 404 -18.48 -9.06 3.36
N ALA A 405 -18.21 -10.19 4.03
CA ALA A 405 -18.00 -11.49 3.38
C ALA A 405 -19.14 -12.48 3.69
N GLN A 406 -20.36 -12.15 3.25
CA GLN A 406 -21.57 -12.95 3.51
C GLN A 406 -21.83 -14.04 2.45
N THR A 407 -21.01 -14.11 1.37
CA THR A 407 -21.25 -14.98 0.20
C THR A 407 -20.13 -15.95 -0.10
N SER A 408 -19.28 -16.28 0.88
CA SER A 408 -18.12 -17.17 0.68
C SER A 408 -18.52 -18.56 0.17
N ASP A 409 -19.61 -19.14 0.70
CA ASP A 409 -20.12 -20.46 0.28
C ASP A 409 -20.52 -20.49 -1.19
N TRP A 410 -21.15 -19.43 -1.68
CA TRP A 410 -21.52 -19.32 -3.08
C TRP A 410 -20.29 -19.32 -3.98
N ARG A 411 -19.24 -18.54 -3.67
CA ARG A 411 -17.98 -18.53 -4.43
C ARG A 411 -17.29 -19.89 -4.38
N PHE A 412 -17.31 -20.55 -3.22
CA PHE A 412 -16.73 -21.89 -3.06
C PHE A 412 -17.39 -22.94 -3.96
N SER A 413 -18.70 -22.80 -4.26
CA SER A 413 -19.45 -23.71 -5.12
C SER A 413 -18.95 -23.74 -6.58
N PHE A 414 -18.16 -22.76 -7.02
CA PHE A 414 -17.55 -22.76 -8.37
C PHE A 414 -16.30 -23.64 -8.46
N LEU A 415 -15.73 -24.08 -7.33
CA LEU A 415 -14.55 -24.95 -7.35
C LEU A 415 -14.92 -26.35 -7.85
N LYS A 416 -14.03 -26.91 -8.68
CA LYS A 416 -14.08 -28.35 -8.99
C LYS A 416 -13.85 -29.16 -7.71
N LYS A 417 -14.47 -30.34 -7.66
CA LYS A 417 -14.41 -31.23 -6.47
C LYS A 417 -12.98 -31.53 -6.01
N GLU A 418 -12.07 -31.69 -6.96
CA GLU A 418 -10.66 -32.00 -6.70
C GLU A 418 -9.94 -30.84 -6.00
N LEU A 419 -10.30 -29.58 -6.32
CA LEU A 419 -9.74 -28.38 -5.69
C LEU A 419 -10.42 -28.07 -4.34
N ALA A 420 -11.69 -28.43 -4.21
CA ALA A 420 -12.47 -28.21 -2.98
C ALA A 420 -12.19 -29.27 -1.88
N GLN A 421 -11.60 -30.43 -2.28
CA GLN A 421 -11.37 -31.53 -1.37
C GLN A 421 -10.46 -31.12 -0.19
N GLY A 422 -10.93 -31.35 1.03
CA GLY A 422 -10.18 -31.03 2.26
C GLY A 422 -10.27 -29.57 2.73
N ILE A 423 -11.02 -28.71 2.03
CA ILE A 423 -11.29 -27.34 2.45
C ILE A 423 -12.68 -27.30 3.13
N ASP A 424 -12.71 -26.85 4.38
CA ASP A 424 -13.95 -26.47 5.07
C ASP A 424 -14.05 -24.93 5.04
N PRO A 425 -14.98 -24.36 4.24
CA PRO A 425 -15.10 -22.90 4.08
C PRO A 425 -15.39 -22.17 5.39
N ALA A 426 -16.30 -22.72 6.20
CA ALA A 426 -16.69 -22.08 7.46
C ALA A 426 -15.53 -22.12 8.49
N ALA A 427 -14.90 -23.27 8.65
CA ALA A 427 -13.74 -23.40 9.54
C ALA A 427 -12.58 -22.52 9.10
N PHE A 428 -12.31 -22.42 7.78
CA PHE A 428 -11.27 -21.56 7.23
C PHE A 428 -11.52 -20.09 7.56
N MET A 429 -12.71 -19.56 7.23
CA MET A 429 -13.06 -18.15 7.46
C MET A 429 -13.11 -17.82 8.95
N ASN A 430 -13.71 -18.67 9.78
CA ASN A 430 -13.80 -18.44 11.23
C ASN A 430 -12.42 -18.42 11.88
N SER A 431 -11.53 -19.35 11.53
CA SER A 431 -10.18 -19.38 12.09
C SER A 431 -9.38 -18.10 11.80
N ARG A 432 -9.53 -17.52 10.61
CA ARG A 432 -8.88 -16.27 10.21
C ARG A 432 -9.45 -15.06 10.96
N CYS A 433 -10.79 -14.99 11.05
CA CYS A 433 -11.47 -13.95 11.80
C CYS A 433 -11.07 -13.97 13.29
N GLU A 434 -11.17 -15.14 13.95
CA GLU A 434 -10.79 -15.28 15.35
C GLU A 434 -9.31 -14.96 15.62
N ALA A 435 -8.41 -15.34 14.70
CA ALA A 435 -6.99 -15.01 14.84
C ALA A 435 -6.75 -13.49 14.85
N THR A 436 -7.53 -12.74 14.09
CA THR A 436 -7.49 -11.28 14.08
C THR A 436 -8.11 -10.69 15.35
N LEU A 437 -9.29 -11.20 15.75
CA LEU A 437 -9.99 -10.71 16.94
C LEU A 437 -9.18 -10.92 18.23
N ARG A 438 -8.42 -12.02 18.34
CA ARG A 438 -7.49 -12.24 19.46
C ARG A 438 -6.41 -11.17 19.61
N GLN A 439 -6.14 -10.39 18.56
CA GLN A 439 -5.18 -9.28 18.58
C GLN A 439 -5.83 -7.92 18.85
N THR A 440 -7.15 -7.88 19.02
CA THR A 440 -7.86 -6.64 19.33
C THR A 440 -7.54 -6.18 20.74
N ASP A 441 -7.18 -4.91 20.87
CA ASP A 441 -6.90 -4.28 22.15
C ASP A 441 -8.18 -3.65 22.70
N TYR A 442 -8.46 -3.88 23.99
CA TYR A 442 -9.68 -3.40 24.66
C TYR A 442 -9.31 -2.57 25.88
N LEU A 443 -10.19 -1.64 26.24
CA LEU A 443 -10.12 -0.95 27.52
C LEU A 443 -10.91 -1.73 28.58
N PRO A 444 -10.50 -1.68 29.84
CA PRO A 444 -11.21 -2.35 30.94
C PRO A 444 -12.68 -1.95 31.06
N GLU A 445 -12.98 -0.68 30.76
CA GLU A 445 -14.30 -0.05 30.84
C GLU A 445 -15.16 -0.24 29.59
N ASP A 446 -14.62 -0.80 28.49
CA ASP A 446 -15.37 -0.98 27.25
C ASP A 446 -16.66 -1.78 27.49
N THR A 447 -17.79 -1.22 27.09
CA THR A 447 -19.07 -1.93 26.99
C THR A 447 -19.02 -3.01 25.92
N SER A 448 -20.00 -3.89 25.88
CA SER A 448 -20.09 -4.92 24.83
C SER A 448 -20.20 -4.31 23.42
N GLU A 449 -20.87 -3.16 23.28
CA GLU A 449 -21.00 -2.45 22.02
C GLU A 449 -19.66 -1.83 21.59
N GLU A 450 -18.95 -1.18 22.50
CA GLU A 450 -17.63 -0.61 22.22
C GLU A 450 -16.61 -1.69 21.85
N ARG A 451 -16.61 -2.82 22.55
CA ARG A 451 -15.79 -3.98 22.19
C ARG A 451 -16.09 -4.45 20.78
N ARG A 452 -17.39 -4.57 20.43
CA ARG A 452 -17.78 -4.96 19.07
C ARG A 452 -17.34 -3.94 18.02
N MET A 453 -17.45 -2.65 18.30
CA MET A 453 -16.95 -1.61 17.39
C MET A 453 -15.43 -1.69 17.20
N ARG A 454 -14.65 -1.96 18.26
CA ARG A 454 -13.20 -2.18 18.13
C ARG A 454 -12.86 -3.41 17.29
N GLU A 455 -13.60 -4.51 17.47
CA GLU A 455 -13.46 -5.71 16.64
C GLU A 455 -13.71 -5.44 15.17
N MET A 456 -14.81 -4.76 14.86
CA MET A 456 -15.15 -4.38 13.49
C MET A 456 -14.13 -3.44 12.87
N THR A 457 -13.65 -2.46 13.63
CA THR A 457 -12.57 -1.55 13.20
C THR A 457 -11.29 -2.34 12.93
N ARG A 458 -10.93 -3.28 13.81
CA ARG A 458 -9.74 -4.13 13.63
C ARG A 458 -9.85 -4.98 12.36
N LEU A 459 -10.99 -5.64 12.14
CA LEU A 459 -11.24 -6.41 10.92
C LEU A 459 -11.16 -5.52 9.67
N ASN A 460 -11.76 -4.33 9.73
CA ASN A 460 -11.70 -3.38 8.61
C ASN A 460 -10.27 -2.96 8.28
N LEU A 461 -9.50 -2.54 9.28
CA LEU A 461 -8.14 -2.05 9.07
C LEU A 461 -7.17 -3.16 8.60
N ASP A 462 -7.27 -4.36 9.19
CA ASP A 462 -6.34 -5.44 8.88
C ASP A 462 -6.69 -6.18 7.57
N TRP A 463 -7.94 -6.11 7.09
CA TRP A 463 -8.38 -6.89 5.95
C TRP A 463 -8.96 -6.03 4.81
N PHE A 464 -10.03 -5.30 5.06
CA PHE A 464 -10.73 -4.58 3.99
C PHE A 464 -9.89 -3.40 3.50
N MET A 465 -9.35 -2.59 4.40
CA MET A 465 -8.45 -1.50 4.07
C MET A 465 -7.19 -2.00 3.35
N GLN A 466 -6.60 -3.12 3.81
CA GLN A 466 -5.44 -3.71 3.14
C GLN A 466 -5.76 -4.12 1.69
N THR A 467 -6.97 -4.62 1.44
CA THR A 467 -7.43 -4.95 0.09
C THR A 467 -7.51 -3.71 -0.81
N LEU A 468 -8.01 -2.59 -0.28
CA LEU A 468 -8.13 -1.33 -1.01
C LEU A 468 -6.77 -0.68 -1.24
N LEU A 469 -5.89 -0.67 -0.23
CA LEU A 469 -4.52 -0.16 -0.35
C LEU A 469 -3.72 -0.93 -1.39
N ASP A 470 -3.79 -2.28 -1.36
CA ASP A 470 -3.13 -3.14 -2.35
C ASP A 470 -3.69 -2.86 -3.76
N ARG A 471 -5.02 -2.82 -3.92
CA ARG A 471 -5.67 -2.46 -5.18
C ARG A 471 -5.20 -1.12 -5.71
N LYS A 472 -5.23 -0.08 -4.88
CA LYS A 472 -4.82 1.27 -5.26
C LYS A 472 -3.36 1.31 -5.71
N ASP A 473 -2.44 0.79 -4.88
CA ASP A 473 -1.02 0.76 -5.21
C ASP A 473 -0.74 -0.03 -6.50
N ARG A 474 -1.36 -1.21 -6.66
CA ARG A 474 -1.13 -2.05 -7.83
C ARG A 474 -1.61 -1.42 -9.13
N MET A 475 -2.86 -0.92 -9.16
CA MET A 475 -3.45 -0.33 -10.38
C MET A 475 -2.74 0.97 -10.76
N SER A 476 -2.47 1.84 -9.79
CA SER A 476 -1.83 3.11 -10.03
C SER A 476 -0.37 2.96 -10.47
N MET A 477 0.39 2.13 -9.76
CA MET A 477 1.81 1.91 -10.07
C MET A 477 2.01 1.17 -11.40
N TYR A 478 1.13 0.24 -11.76
CA TYR A 478 1.16 -0.39 -13.07
C TYR A 478 0.97 0.61 -14.22
N SER A 479 0.30 1.72 -13.95
CA SER A 479 0.10 2.85 -14.87
C SER A 479 1.21 3.93 -14.76
N GLY A 480 2.19 3.78 -13.87
CA GLY A 480 3.22 4.78 -13.63
C GLY A 480 2.70 6.04 -12.94
N LEU A 481 1.61 5.94 -12.18
CA LEU A 481 1.01 7.00 -11.37
C LEU A 481 1.23 6.70 -9.88
N GLU A 482 1.71 7.67 -9.13
CA GLU A 482 1.76 7.60 -7.68
C GLU A 482 0.43 8.05 -7.08
N VAL A 483 -0.26 7.18 -6.32
CA VAL A 483 -1.45 7.57 -5.56
C VAL A 483 -1.18 7.48 -4.06
N ARG A 484 -1.46 8.60 -3.39
CA ARG A 484 -1.27 8.80 -1.95
C ARG A 484 -2.59 8.76 -1.20
#